data_cd82b6cf01261c0c2f3ef9df7f0151ba
#
_entry.id   cd82b6cf01261c0c2f3ef9df7f0151ba
#
_cell.length_a   1.000
_cell.length_b   1.000
_cell.length_c   1.000
_cell.angle_alpha   90.00
_cell.angle_beta   90.00
_cell.angle_gamma   90.00
#
_symmetry.space_group_name_H-M   'P 1'
#
loop_
_entity.id
_entity.type
_entity.pdbx_description
1 polymer ?
#
loop_
_entity_poly.entity_id
_entity_poly.type
_entity_poly.pdbx_seq_one_letter_code
_entity_poly.pdbx_strand_id
1 'polypeptide(L)'
;VLSDWSSDVCSSDLKPCFIWVDAAANFPDFANSKENILRDLTKAKEAGFTDIVVDVRPTTGDVLFRTSVVDQVEWLGAWLPGGYSKVERTATWDYLQAFIDAGKSLDLRIHAAINTFTGGNQTLLGGAGVVFRDEAKRAWTTDLNLAGGITNIMSTSQSAKFFNPVLPEVQEYLCSMLRDLAAYDGLAGIFLDRGRFDGFTSDFSNYTRKEFEKYIGQSVAGFPADILPAGHTSGIPSPVPVHMKQWLEFRAKVIHDFMEKARAAVKSVNPSVKFGVYVGGWYASYYDVGVNWASPNYDTSSKFSWATKKYMNYGYADLMDQMLIGAYASPTRVYGTTEWTMQDRKSVV
;
A
#
# COMPACT_ATOMS: atom_id res chain seq x y z
N VAL A 1 -46.29 -27.36 16.63
CA VAL A 1 -46.25 -26.20 15.72
C VAL A 1 -44.82 -26.02 15.32
N LEU A 2 -44.47 -26.48 14.12
CA LEU A 2 -43.21 -26.19 13.46
C LEU A 2 -43.31 -24.79 12.92
N SER A 3 -42.60 -23.83 13.51
CA SER A 3 -42.48 -22.48 12.98
C SER A 3 -41.53 -22.54 11.76
N ASP A 4 -42.12 -22.16 10.64
CA ASP A 4 -41.49 -21.98 9.36
C ASP A 4 -40.42 -20.88 9.48
N TRP A 5 -39.14 -21.26 9.46
CA TRP A 5 -38.03 -20.35 9.32
C TRP A 5 -37.78 -20.16 7.82
N SER A 6 -38.69 -19.51 7.11
CA SER A 6 -38.41 -18.94 5.82
C SER A 6 -37.47 -17.75 6.05
N SER A 7 -36.18 -17.98 5.91
CA SER A 7 -35.18 -16.95 5.94
C SER A 7 -35.28 -16.10 4.69
N ASP A 8 -35.94 -14.97 4.77
CA ASP A 8 -35.63 -13.84 3.92
C ASP A 8 -34.25 -13.31 4.32
N VAL A 9 -33.22 -14.03 3.89
CA VAL A 9 -31.86 -13.51 3.92
C VAL A 9 -31.81 -12.48 2.81
N CYS A 10 -32.08 -11.24 3.17
CA CYS A 10 -31.83 -10.10 2.30
C CYS A 10 -30.36 -10.15 1.88
N SER A 11 -30.06 -10.14 0.59
CA SER A 11 -28.71 -10.20 0.04
C SER A 11 -27.79 -9.05 0.50
N SER A 12 -28.32 -8.09 1.25
CA SER A 12 -27.61 -6.97 1.89
C SER A 12 -26.87 -7.33 3.17
N ASP A 13 -27.13 -8.50 3.79
CA ASP A 13 -26.58 -8.89 5.09
C ASP A 13 -25.34 -9.79 5.00
N LEU A 14 -24.93 -10.20 3.82
CA LEU A 14 -23.71 -10.96 3.63
C LEU A 14 -22.48 -10.05 3.88
N LYS A 15 -21.70 -10.39 4.89
CA LYS A 15 -20.42 -9.72 5.14
C LYS A 15 -19.55 -9.82 3.89
N PRO A 16 -18.86 -8.72 3.48
CA PRO A 16 -17.94 -8.75 2.36
C PRO A 16 -16.87 -9.82 2.55
N CYS A 17 -16.69 -10.67 1.54
CA CYS A 17 -15.67 -11.69 1.51
C CYS A 17 -14.73 -11.38 0.34
N PHE A 18 -13.50 -10.95 0.66
CA PHE A 18 -12.53 -10.47 -0.31
C PHE A 18 -11.56 -11.56 -0.74
N ILE A 19 -11.20 -11.59 -2.02
CA ILE A 19 -10.03 -12.30 -2.53
C ILE A 19 -9.11 -11.32 -3.26
N TRP A 20 -7.80 -11.48 -3.07
CA TRP A 20 -6.78 -10.62 -3.69
C TRP A 20 -6.14 -11.32 -4.88
N VAL A 21 -6.11 -10.63 -6.03
CA VAL A 21 -5.44 -11.05 -7.25
C VAL A 21 -4.12 -10.27 -7.35
N ASP A 22 -3.01 -10.92 -6.98
CA ASP A 22 -1.67 -10.34 -7.13
C ASP A 22 -1.29 -10.26 -8.61
N ALA A 23 -0.74 -9.10 -9.02
CA ALA A 23 -0.42 -8.86 -10.42
C ALA A 23 0.61 -9.85 -10.95
N ALA A 24 1.73 -10.07 -10.25
CA ALA A 24 2.82 -10.90 -10.74
C ALA A 24 2.49 -12.40 -10.66
N ALA A 25 1.90 -12.84 -9.54
CA ALA A 25 1.56 -14.25 -9.33
C ALA A 25 0.48 -14.75 -10.31
N ASN A 26 -0.48 -13.91 -10.65
CA ASN A 26 -1.60 -14.25 -11.53
C ASN A 26 -1.41 -13.78 -12.99
N PHE A 27 -0.29 -13.11 -13.29
CA PHE A 27 -0.03 -12.59 -14.63
C PHE A 27 -0.01 -13.69 -15.72
N PRO A 28 0.59 -14.86 -15.47
CA PRO A 28 0.58 -15.95 -16.47
C PRO A 28 -0.80 -16.38 -16.92
N ASP A 29 -1.77 -16.31 -16.01
CA ASP A 29 -3.15 -16.76 -16.30
C ASP A 29 -4.00 -15.64 -16.91
N PHE A 30 -3.83 -14.40 -16.46
CA PHE A 30 -4.77 -13.32 -16.74
C PHE A 30 -4.28 -12.28 -17.76
N ALA A 31 -2.96 -12.13 -17.94
CA ALA A 31 -2.41 -11.06 -18.77
C ALA A 31 -2.98 -11.02 -20.19
N ASN A 32 -3.28 -12.19 -20.76
CA ASN A 32 -3.64 -12.36 -22.17
C ASN A 32 -4.96 -13.11 -22.40
N SER A 33 -5.73 -13.44 -21.35
CA SER A 33 -6.97 -14.21 -21.51
C SER A 33 -8.10 -13.70 -20.65
N LYS A 34 -9.12 -13.13 -21.29
CA LYS A 34 -10.39 -12.76 -20.65
C LYS A 34 -11.18 -13.99 -20.20
N GLU A 35 -11.05 -15.10 -20.93
CA GLU A 35 -11.69 -16.37 -20.63
C GLU A 35 -11.19 -16.93 -19.29
N ASN A 36 -9.88 -16.83 -19.03
CA ASN A 36 -9.31 -17.24 -17.76
C ASN A 36 -9.80 -16.34 -16.61
N ILE A 37 -9.90 -15.01 -16.84
CA ILE A 37 -10.46 -14.08 -15.85
C ILE A 37 -11.88 -14.50 -15.49
N LEU A 38 -12.75 -14.68 -16.49
CA LEU A 38 -14.15 -15.06 -16.26
C LEU A 38 -14.26 -16.42 -15.58
N ARG A 39 -13.50 -17.42 -16.03
CA ARG A 39 -13.46 -18.77 -15.43
C ARG A 39 -13.12 -18.72 -13.94
N ASP A 40 -12.08 -17.99 -13.57
CA ASP A 40 -11.59 -18.03 -12.19
C ASP A 40 -12.41 -17.10 -11.28
N LEU A 41 -12.98 -16.00 -11.81
CA LEU A 41 -13.96 -15.22 -11.07
C LEU A 41 -15.27 -16.01 -10.83
N THR A 42 -15.68 -16.88 -11.78
CA THR A 42 -16.80 -17.80 -11.57
C THR A 42 -16.56 -18.74 -10.39
N LYS A 43 -15.36 -19.34 -10.32
CA LYS A 43 -14.97 -20.19 -9.17
C LYS A 43 -14.96 -19.40 -7.86
N ALA A 44 -14.47 -18.13 -7.88
CA ALA A 44 -14.49 -17.28 -6.70
C ALA A 44 -15.92 -17.00 -6.23
N LYS A 45 -16.85 -16.71 -7.15
CA LYS A 45 -18.27 -16.53 -6.83
C LYS A 45 -18.88 -17.80 -6.24
N GLU A 46 -18.64 -18.96 -6.84
CA GLU A 46 -19.10 -20.27 -6.36
C GLU A 46 -18.54 -20.61 -4.97
N ALA A 47 -17.31 -20.14 -4.66
CA ALA A 47 -16.69 -20.28 -3.34
C ALA A 47 -17.21 -19.28 -2.30
N GLY A 48 -18.13 -18.37 -2.67
CA GLY A 48 -18.76 -17.43 -1.75
C GLY A 48 -18.04 -16.08 -1.60
N PHE A 49 -17.04 -15.78 -2.44
CA PHE A 49 -16.45 -14.44 -2.46
C PHE A 49 -17.43 -13.43 -3.06
N THR A 50 -17.41 -12.21 -2.54
CA THR A 50 -18.27 -11.10 -2.95
C THR A 50 -17.51 -9.94 -3.56
N ASP A 51 -16.21 -9.87 -3.26
CA ASP A 51 -15.34 -8.76 -3.62
C ASP A 51 -14.00 -9.29 -4.15
N ILE A 52 -13.57 -8.77 -5.29
CA ILE A 52 -12.29 -9.11 -5.91
C ILE A 52 -11.40 -7.87 -5.87
N VAL A 53 -10.24 -7.95 -5.26
CA VAL A 53 -9.24 -6.89 -5.27
C VAL A 53 -8.17 -7.25 -6.30
N VAL A 54 -8.05 -6.43 -7.34
CA VAL A 54 -7.13 -6.66 -8.46
C VAL A 54 -5.95 -5.71 -8.34
N ASP A 55 -4.74 -6.22 -8.16
CA ASP A 55 -3.52 -5.41 -8.23
C ASP A 55 -3.29 -4.96 -9.67
N VAL A 56 -3.49 -3.68 -9.91
CA VAL A 56 -3.36 -3.05 -11.24
C VAL A 56 -2.16 -2.12 -11.36
N ARG A 57 -1.36 -2.04 -10.31
CA ARG A 57 -0.08 -1.34 -10.32
C ARG A 57 0.93 -2.12 -9.49
N PRO A 58 1.61 -3.11 -10.11
CA PRO A 58 2.63 -3.92 -9.45
C PRO A 58 3.82 -3.05 -8.98
N THR A 59 4.75 -3.66 -8.27
CA THR A 59 5.93 -2.98 -7.70
C THR A 59 6.84 -2.33 -8.73
N THR A 60 6.69 -2.67 -10.02
CA THR A 60 7.40 -2.00 -11.13
C THR A 60 6.96 -0.55 -11.31
N GLY A 61 5.77 -0.18 -10.84
CA GLY A 61 5.21 1.15 -10.99
C GLY A 61 4.50 1.42 -12.32
N ASP A 62 4.57 0.47 -13.26
CA ASP A 62 3.74 0.42 -14.46
C ASP A 62 2.32 -0.02 -14.10
N VAL A 63 1.38 0.14 -15.03
CA VAL A 63 -0.03 -0.07 -14.72
C VAL A 63 -0.72 -1.06 -15.65
N LEU A 64 -1.82 -1.61 -15.19
CA LEU A 64 -2.73 -2.52 -15.91
C LEU A 64 -4.13 -1.88 -16.08
N PHE A 65 -4.17 -0.56 -16.18
CA PHE A 65 -5.38 0.23 -16.44
C PHE A 65 -5.05 1.42 -17.33
N ARG A 66 -6.04 2.04 -17.95
CA ARG A 66 -5.82 3.17 -18.86
C ARG A 66 -5.49 4.44 -18.10
N THR A 67 -4.34 5.01 -18.38
CA THR A 67 -3.89 6.32 -17.95
C THR A 67 -2.90 6.88 -18.97
N SER A 68 -2.74 8.19 -19.01
CA SER A 68 -1.67 8.87 -19.75
C SER A 68 -0.47 9.22 -18.86
N VAL A 69 -0.53 8.89 -17.57
CA VAL A 69 0.45 9.32 -16.57
C VAL A 69 1.70 8.43 -16.57
N VAL A 70 1.51 7.15 -16.89
CA VAL A 70 2.57 6.13 -16.89
C VAL A 70 2.27 5.04 -17.91
N ASP A 71 3.30 4.32 -18.36
CA ASP A 71 3.16 3.26 -19.33
C ASP A 71 2.42 2.03 -18.77
N GLN A 72 1.84 1.28 -19.70
CA GLN A 72 1.24 -0.02 -19.40
C GLN A 72 2.31 -1.07 -19.10
N VAL A 73 1.97 -2.04 -18.26
CA VAL A 73 2.82 -3.21 -18.06
C VAL A 73 2.94 -4.00 -19.38
N GLU A 74 4.16 -4.11 -19.87
CA GLU A 74 4.48 -4.93 -21.03
C GLU A 74 4.82 -6.37 -20.64
N TRP A 75 5.42 -6.56 -19.47
CA TRP A 75 5.78 -7.87 -18.93
C TRP A 75 5.96 -7.83 -17.42
N LEU A 76 5.78 -8.96 -16.78
CA LEU A 76 6.17 -9.20 -15.39
C LEU A 76 6.99 -10.49 -15.28
N GLY A 77 7.87 -10.53 -14.28
CA GLY A 77 8.52 -11.76 -13.87
C GLY A 77 7.58 -12.57 -12.98
N ALA A 78 7.45 -13.85 -13.26
CA ALA A 78 6.62 -14.77 -12.48
C ALA A 78 7.30 -16.12 -12.27
N TRP A 79 6.95 -16.82 -11.20
CA TRP A 79 7.38 -18.19 -10.95
C TRP A 79 6.50 -19.15 -11.74
N LEU A 80 7.10 -19.86 -12.69
CA LEU A 80 6.48 -20.90 -13.50
C LEU A 80 7.07 -22.26 -13.14
N PRO A 81 6.49 -23.39 -13.60
CA PRO A 81 7.04 -24.75 -13.34
C PRO A 81 8.52 -24.91 -13.76
N GLY A 82 9.00 -24.11 -14.71
CA GLY A 82 10.39 -24.10 -15.17
C GLY A 82 11.32 -23.12 -14.45
N GLY A 83 10.84 -22.38 -13.44
CA GLY A 83 11.58 -21.35 -12.73
C GLY A 83 11.03 -19.94 -12.92
N TYR A 84 11.78 -18.93 -12.45
CA TYR A 84 11.39 -17.54 -12.57
C TYR A 84 11.59 -17.04 -14.01
N SER A 85 10.54 -16.62 -14.67
CA SER A 85 10.53 -16.31 -16.09
C SER A 85 9.78 -15.01 -16.41
N LYS A 86 10.13 -14.41 -17.54
CA LYS A 86 9.43 -13.26 -18.12
C LYS A 86 8.12 -13.74 -18.75
N VAL A 87 7.02 -13.12 -18.35
CA VAL A 87 5.69 -13.30 -18.97
C VAL A 87 5.33 -11.99 -19.64
N GLU A 88 5.10 -12.03 -20.96
CA GLU A 88 4.76 -10.87 -21.76
C GLU A 88 3.25 -10.68 -21.85
N ARG A 89 2.82 -9.43 -21.83
CA ARG A 89 1.45 -9.05 -22.13
C ARG A 89 1.36 -8.60 -23.58
N THR A 90 0.66 -9.37 -24.39
CA THR A 90 0.43 -9.09 -25.81
C THR A 90 -0.99 -8.60 -26.08
N ALA A 91 -1.88 -8.71 -25.10
CA ALA A 91 -3.26 -8.27 -25.18
C ALA A 91 -3.35 -6.74 -25.25
N THR A 92 -4.23 -6.25 -26.14
CA THR A 92 -4.48 -4.82 -26.36
C THR A 92 -5.71 -4.29 -25.62
N TRP A 93 -6.51 -5.19 -25.04
CA TRP A 93 -7.68 -4.81 -24.24
C TRP A 93 -7.29 -4.31 -22.85
N ASP A 94 -8.15 -3.52 -22.24
CA ASP A 94 -7.95 -2.97 -20.90
C ASP A 94 -8.12 -4.07 -19.84
N TYR A 95 -7.04 -4.31 -19.07
CA TYR A 95 -6.99 -5.39 -18.09
C TYR A 95 -8.00 -5.17 -16.94
N LEU A 96 -8.03 -3.97 -16.36
CA LEU A 96 -8.98 -3.65 -15.28
C LEU A 96 -10.43 -3.71 -15.78
N GLN A 97 -10.70 -3.17 -16.97
CA GLN A 97 -12.04 -3.24 -17.56
C GLN A 97 -12.51 -4.67 -17.77
N ALA A 98 -11.62 -5.59 -18.17
CA ALA A 98 -11.98 -6.99 -18.31
C ALA A 98 -12.41 -7.64 -16.99
N PHE A 99 -11.76 -7.29 -15.86
CA PHE A 99 -12.21 -7.72 -14.54
C PHE A 99 -13.55 -7.10 -14.15
N ILE A 100 -13.74 -5.80 -14.43
CA ILE A 100 -15.00 -5.11 -14.13
C ILE A 100 -16.16 -5.75 -14.90
N ASP A 101 -15.97 -6.02 -16.21
CA ASP A 101 -16.99 -6.64 -17.06
C ASP A 101 -17.35 -8.05 -16.57
N ALA A 102 -16.35 -8.87 -16.25
CA ALA A 102 -16.54 -10.21 -15.70
C ALA A 102 -17.23 -10.15 -14.33
N GLY A 103 -16.79 -9.25 -13.46
CA GLY A 103 -17.41 -9.05 -12.15
C GLY A 103 -18.87 -8.65 -12.23
N LYS A 104 -19.21 -7.73 -13.14
CA LYS A 104 -20.59 -7.30 -13.40
C LYS A 104 -21.48 -8.46 -13.85
N SER A 105 -20.96 -9.35 -14.71
CA SER A 105 -21.72 -10.52 -15.18
C SER A 105 -21.97 -11.57 -14.09
N LEU A 106 -21.16 -11.57 -13.02
CA LEU A 106 -21.18 -12.54 -11.92
C LEU A 106 -21.73 -11.94 -10.62
N ASP A 107 -22.16 -10.69 -10.61
CA ASP A 107 -22.53 -9.95 -9.40
C ASP A 107 -21.41 -10.00 -8.33
N LEU A 108 -20.19 -9.68 -8.76
CA LEU A 108 -18.99 -9.50 -7.93
C LEU A 108 -18.56 -8.04 -7.97
N ARG A 109 -18.20 -7.49 -6.82
CA ARG A 109 -17.62 -6.14 -6.74
C ARG A 109 -16.13 -6.19 -7.05
N ILE A 110 -15.70 -5.36 -8.00
CA ILE A 110 -14.28 -5.27 -8.39
C ILE A 110 -13.67 -4.01 -7.76
N HIS A 111 -12.55 -4.21 -7.09
CA HIS A 111 -11.71 -3.16 -6.51
C HIS A 111 -10.35 -3.17 -7.17
N ALA A 112 -9.78 -1.99 -7.43
CA ALA A 112 -8.40 -1.87 -7.87
C ALA A 112 -7.47 -1.75 -6.66
N ALA A 113 -6.31 -2.37 -6.72
CA ALA A 113 -5.22 -2.13 -5.77
C ALA A 113 -4.00 -1.58 -6.49
N ILE A 114 -3.24 -0.72 -5.80
CA ILE A 114 -1.97 -0.20 -6.29
C ILE A 114 -0.87 -0.34 -5.23
N ASN A 115 0.33 -0.73 -5.65
CA ASN A 115 1.55 -0.62 -4.84
C ASN A 115 2.01 0.85 -4.86
N THR A 116 1.55 1.65 -3.90
CA THR A 116 1.50 3.11 -3.97
C THR A 116 2.87 3.78 -4.20
N PHE A 117 3.80 3.62 -3.27
CA PHE A 117 5.09 4.32 -3.35
C PHE A 117 6.21 3.51 -4.00
N THR A 118 5.91 2.43 -4.72
CA THR A 118 6.94 1.72 -5.49
C THR A 118 7.02 2.22 -6.93
N GLY A 119 8.21 2.21 -7.52
CA GLY A 119 8.44 2.64 -8.90
C GLY A 119 9.35 1.71 -9.68
N GLY A 120 9.77 0.59 -9.09
CA GLY A 120 10.64 -0.39 -9.72
C GLY A 120 10.85 -1.64 -8.87
N ASN A 121 11.27 -2.71 -9.53
CA ASN A 121 11.60 -3.97 -8.89
C ASN A 121 12.88 -4.57 -9.46
N GLN A 122 13.85 -4.87 -8.60
CA GLN A 122 15.04 -5.64 -8.95
C GLN A 122 14.70 -7.13 -8.83
N THR A 123 14.68 -7.82 -9.93
CA THR A 123 14.35 -9.25 -10.01
C THR A 123 15.54 -10.09 -10.44
N LEU A 124 15.36 -11.40 -10.51
CA LEU A 124 16.34 -12.32 -11.11
C LEU A 124 16.58 -12.07 -12.60
N LEU A 125 15.66 -11.34 -13.26
CA LEU A 125 15.75 -10.94 -14.68
C LEU A 125 16.34 -9.53 -14.87
N GLY A 126 16.83 -8.90 -13.79
CA GLY A 126 17.31 -7.54 -13.80
C GLY A 126 16.33 -6.53 -13.25
N GLY A 127 16.63 -5.24 -13.37
CA GLY A 127 15.75 -4.16 -12.94
C GLY A 127 14.59 -3.96 -13.92
N ALA A 128 13.36 -3.86 -13.38
CA ALA A 128 12.16 -3.62 -14.14
C ALA A 128 11.36 -2.45 -13.54
N GLY A 129 10.70 -1.69 -14.40
CA GLY A 129 9.77 -0.63 -14.00
C GLY A 129 10.28 0.78 -14.24
N VAL A 130 9.47 1.72 -13.78
CA VAL A 130 9.56 3.14 -14.12
C VAL A 130 10.93 3.74 -13.80
N VAL A 131 11.48 3.49 -12.61
CA VAL A 131 12.76 4.09 -12.15
C VAL A 131 13.99 3.55 -12.87
N PHE A 132 13.87 2.43 -13.61
CA PHE A 132 14.96 1.86 -14.38
C PHE A 132 15.06 2.45 -15.80
N ARG A 133 14.00 3.03 -16.32
CA ARG A 133 13.95 3.59 -17.68
C ARG A 133 13.67 5.11 -17.74
N ASP A 134 13.14 5.71 -16.67
CA ASP A 134 12.85 7.14 -16.57
C ASP A 134 13.77 7.79 -15.53
N GLU A 135 14.76 8.58 -16.00
CA GLU A 135 15.73 9.23 -15.13
C GLU A 135 15.10 10.28 -14.21
N ALA A 136 14.11 11.01 -14.69
CA ALA A 136 13.40 12.01 -13.87
C ALA A 136 12.68 11.35 -12.69
N LYS A 137 12.04 10.20 -12.93
CA LYS A 137 11.39 9.44 -11.85
C LYS A 137 12.38 8.67 -10.98
N ARG A 138 13.55 8.30 -11.52
CA ARG A 138 14.64 7.76 -10.70
C ARG A 138 15.10 8.76 -9.64
N ALA A 139 15.12 10.05 -9.95
CA ALA A 139 15.44 11.11 -8.99
C ALA A 139 14.46 11.25 -7.83
N TRP A 140 13.25 10.64 -7.94
CA TRP A 140 12.26 10.61 -6.87
C TRP A 140 12.46 9.49 -5.84
N THR A 141 13.44 8.61 -6.07
CA THR A 141 13.67 7.45 -5.20
C THR A 141 14.24 7.86 -3.85
N THR A 142 13.94 7.06 -2.84
CA THR A 142 14.31 7.31 -1.44
C THR A 142 15.80 7.12 -1.18
N ASP A 143 16.35 7.89 -0.23
CA ASP A 143 17.69 7.72 0.32
C ASP A 143 17.62 7.02 1.67
N LEU A 144 18.47 6.03 1.88
CA LEU A 144 18.52 5.14 3.02
C LEU A 144 19.69 5.48 3.95
N ASN A 145 19.44 5.56 5.25
CA ASN A 145 20.48 5.71 6.28
C ASN A 145 21.08 4.34 6.63
N LEU A 146 22.07 3.90 5.87
CA LEU A 146 22.74 2.61 6.02
C LEU A 146 24.03 2.74 6.87
N ALA A 147 24.60 1.61 7.29
CA ALA A 147 25.85 1.58 8.06
C ALA A 147 27.03 2.27 7.35
N GLY A 148 27.06 2.24 6.02
CA GLY A 148 28.05 2.92 5.19
C GLY A 148 27.75 4.39 4.88
N GLY A 149 26.67 4.94 5.44
CA GLY A 149 26.20 6.30 5.17
C GLY A 149 24.89 6.34 4.38
N ILE A 150 24.44 7.55 4.08
CA ILE A 150 23.23 7.76 3.30
C ILE A 150 23.44 7.34 1.86
N THR A 151 22.62 6.42 1.38
CA THR A 151 22.75 5.78 0.08
C THR A 151 21.39 5.71 -0.61
N ASN A 152 21.34 6.10 -1.90
CA ASN A 152 20.10 5.97 -2.65
C ASN A 152 19.70 4.50 -2.84
N ILE A 153 18.42 4.20 -2.73
CA ILE A 153 17.87 2.84 -2.82
C ILE A 153 18.23 2.14 -4.14
N MET A 154 18.43 2.90 -5.23
CA MET A 154 18.85 2.34 -6.53
C MET A 154 20.21 1.67 -6.49
N SER A 155 21.08 2.09 -5.56
CA SER A 155 22.43 1.53 -5.35
C SER A 155 22.46 0.35 -4.37
N THR A 156 21.31 -0.15 -3.95
CA THR A 156 21.17 -1.25 -2.99
C THR A 156 20.63 -2.51 -3.64
N SER A 157 20.73 -3.65 -2.93
CA SER A 157 20.15 -4.93 -3.35
C SER A 157 18.66 -5.08 -3.06
N GLN A 158 18.01 -4.06 -2.46
CA GLN A 158 16.58 -4.14 -2.19
C GLN A 158 15.78 -4.35 -3.48
N SER A 159 14.85 -5.31 -3.45
CA SER A 159 14.07 -5.66 -4.62
C SER A 159 13.09 -4.54 -5.02
N ALA A 160 12.22 -4.12 -4.13
CA ALA A 160 11.31 -3.01 -4.42
C ALA A 160 12.04 -1.66 -4.30
N LYS A 161 11.91 -0.83 -5.33
CA LYS A 161 12.47 0.53 -5.36
C LYS A 161 11.37 1.52 -5.02
N PHE A 162 11.49 2.16 -3.85
CA PHE A 162 10.51 3.11 -3.37
C PHE A 162 10.82 4.54 -3.79
N PHE A 163 9.77 5.27 -4.10
CA PHE A 163 9.78 6.74 -4.16
C PHE A 163 9.81 7.33 -2.75
N ASN A 164 10.31 8.55 -2.64
CA ASN A 164 10.24 9.33 -1.41
C ASN A 164 8.82 9.93 -1.25
N PRO A 165 8.04 9.52 -0.23
CA PRO A 165 6.68 10.03 -0.02
C PRO A 165 6.61 11.52 0.33
N VAL A 166 7.73 12.14 0.73
CA VAL A 166 7.79 13.56 1.11
C VAL A 166 7.73 14.48 -0.11
N LEU A 167 8.10 13.99 -1.29
CA LEU A 167 8.14 14.77 -2.53
C LEU A 167 6.72 15.10 -3.05
N PRO A 168 6.36 16.39 -3.20
CA PRO A 168 5.05 16.80 -3.72
C PRO A 168 4.76 16.25 -5.12
N GLU A 169 5.77 16.18 -5.98
CA GLU A 169 5.66 15.65 -7.33
C GLU A 169 5.31 14.16 -7.36
N VAL A 170 5.82 13.37 -6.41
CA VAL A 170 5.45 11.96 -6.24
C VAL A 170 3.99 11.84 -5.83
N GLN A 171 3.56 12.67 -4.86
CA GLN A 171 2.18 12.66 -4.38
C GLN A 171 1.20 13.03 -5.50
N GLU A 172 1.50 14.07 -6.29
CA GLU A 172 0.63 14.48 -7.41
C GLU A 172 0.61 13.46 -8.55
N TYR A 173 1.77 12.86 -8.87
CA TYR A 173 1.85 11.75 -9.83
C TYR A 173 0.91 10.59 -9.44
N LEU A 174 0.89 10.21 -8.16
CA LEU A 174 0.02 9.15 -7.66
C LEU A 174 -1.46 9.59 -7.64
N CYS A 175 -1.75 10.83 -7.24
CA CYS A 175 -3.11 11.36 -7.24
C CYS A 175 -3.69 11.44 -8.66
N SER A 176 -2.87 11.73 -9.67
CA SER A 176 -3.31 11.73 -11.07
C SER A 176 -3.75 10.34 -11.52
N MET A 177 -3.00 9.29 -11.20
CA MET A 177 -3.40 7.91 -11.48
C MET A 177 -4.68 7.50 -10.73
N LEU A 178 -4.83 7.95 -9.47
CA LEU A 178 -6.02 7.65 -8.68
C LEU A 178 -7.29 8.30 -9.27
N ARG A 179 -7.19 9.49 -9.88
CA ARG A 179 -8.30 10.11 -10.61
C ARG A 179 -8.70 9.26 -11.83
N ASP A 180 -7.72 8.76 -12.60
CA ASP A 180 -7.98 7.90 -13.75
C ASP A 180 -8.64 6.57 -13.32
N LEU A 181 -8.19 5.96 -12.22
CA LEU A 181 -8.84 4.78 -11.64
C LEU A 181 -10.28 5.05 -11.20
N ALA A 182 -10.50 6.18 -10.52
CA ALA A 182 -11.84 6.53 -10.02
C ALA A 182 -12.85 6.81 -11.15
N ALA A 183 -12.38 7.06 -12.38
CA ALA A 183 -13.20 7.28 -13.55
C ALA A 183 -13.76 6.00 -14.19
N TYR A 184 -13.29 4.81 -13.76
CA TYR A 184 -13.81 3.55 -14.29
C TYR A 184 -15.24 3.30 -13.83
N ASP A 185 -16.15 3.16 -14.80
CA ASP A 185 -17.54 2.80 -14.50
C ASP A 185 -17.61 1.36 -13.95
N GLY A 186 -18.32 1.18 -12.85
CA GLY A 186 -18.47 -0.11 -12.19
C GLY A 186 -17.32 -0.50 -11.24
N LEU A 187 -16.29 0.34 -11.06
CA LEU A 187 -15.29 0.12 -10.03
C LEU A 187 -15.87 0.37 -8.63
N ALA A 188 -15.80 -0.63 -7.74
CA ALA A 188 -16.37 -0.54 -6.40
C ALA A 188 -15.47 0.20 -5.40
N GLY A 189 -14.16 0.12 -5.56
CA GLY A 189 -13.22 0.79 -4.67
C GLY A 189 -11.77 0.73 -5.13
N ILE A 190 -10.92 1.45 -4.41
CA ILE A 190 -9.47 1.50 -4.64
C ILE A 190 -8.79 1.25 -3.30
N PHE A 191 -7.85 0.29 -3.27
CA PHE A 191 -7.01 0.00 -2.13
C PHE A 191 -5.57 0.45 -2.37
N LEU A 192 -5.01 1.20 -1.44
CA LEU A 192 -3.61 1.57 -1.42
C LEU A 192 -2.81 0.51 -0.62
N ASP A 193 -2.06 -0.33 -1.30
CA ASP A 193 -1.01 -1.13 -0.71
C ASP A 193 0.31 -0.34 -0.76
N ARG A 194 1.24 -0.64 0.14
CA ARG A 194 2.54 0.05 0.25
C ARG A 194 2.42 1.59 0.24
N GLY A 195 1.31 2.12 0.80
CA GLY A 195 1.11 3.55 1.06
C GLY A 195 1.96 3.99 2.26
N ARG A 196 3.29 3.87 2.15
CA ARG A 196 4.25 3.95 3.23
C ARG A 196 5.66 4.26 2.75
N PHE A 197 6.55 4.64 3.66
CA PHE A 197 7.99 4.63 3.41
C PHE A 197 8.50 3.20 3.17
N ASP A 198 9.69 3.07 2.57
CA ASP A 198 10.31 1.77 2.34
C ASP A 198 10.52 1.00 3.65
N GLY A 199 11.19 1.63 4.62
CA GLY A 199 11.52 1.03 5.91
C GLY A 199 11.94 2.06 6.94
N PHE A 200 12.51 1.60 8.03
CA PHE A 200 12.91 2.44 9.15
C PHE A 200 14.05 3.40 8.77
N THR A 201 14.93 2.97 7.87
CA THR A 201 16.07 3.74 7.38
C THR A 201 15.72 4.76 6.30
N SER A 202 14.45 4.97 5.95
CA SER A 202 14.02 5.90 4.89
C SER A 202 13.03 6.96 5.39
N ASP A 203 12.94 8.15 4.77
CA ASP A 203 13.82 8.71 3.78
C ASP A 203 14.76 9.72 4.45
N PHE A 204 16.05 9.62 4.15
CA PHE A 204 17.09 10.47 4.74
C PHE A 204 17.74 11.41 3.70
N SER A 205 17.03 11.76 2.63
CA SER A 205 17.48 12.75 1.66
C SER A 205 17.59 14.15 2.27
N ASN A 206 18.37 15.02 1.64
CA ASN A 206 18.46 16.42 2.03
C ASN A 206 17.12 17.15 1.93
N TYR A 207 16.25 16.75 1.00
CA TYR A 207 14.92 17.32 0.90
C TYR A 207 14.08 16.99 2.14
N THR A 208 14.00 15.73 2.49
CA THR A 208 13.26 15.27 3.68
C THR A 208 13.82 15.84 4.97
N ARG A 209 15.15 15.97 5.07
CA ARG A 209 15.79 16.67 6.20
C ARG A 209 15.24 18.10 6.34
N LYS A 210 15.24 18.87 5.27
CA LYS A 210 14.75 20.28 5.30
C LYS A 210 13.27 20.38 5.68
N GLU A 211 12.43 19.50 5.14
CA GLU A 211 11.00 19.47 5.50
C GLU A 211 10.79 19.06 6.96
N PHE A 212 11.59 18.16 7.49
CA PHE A 212 11.58 17.80 8.89
C PHE A 212 12.04 18.96 9.80
N GLU A 213 13.16 19.61 9.46
CA GLU A 213 13.67 20.78 10.20
C GLU A 213 12.63 21.93 10.23
N LYS A 214 11.94 22.15 9.11
CA LYS A 214 10.81 23.09 9.03
C LYS A 214 9.65 22.66 9.94
N TYR A 215 9.33 21.36 9.97
CA TYR A 215 8.26 20.82 10.81
C TYR A 215 8.54 21.02 12.31
N ILE A 216 9.76 20.78 12.77
CA ILE A 216 10.14 20.95 14.18
C ILE A 216 10.56 22.39 14.54
N GLY A 217 10.72 23.28 13.56
CA GLY A 217 11.09 24.68 13.73
C GLY A 217 12.56 24.89 14.13
N GLN A 218 13.43 23.93 13.89
CA GLN A 218 14.86 24.02 14.22
C GLN A 218 15.72 23.10 13.33
N SER A 219 17.01 23.45 13.20
CA SER A 219 17.98 22.62 12.47
C SER A 219 18.41 21.40 13.28
N VAL A 220 18.68 20.29 12.59
CA VAL A 220 19.24 19.07 13.18
C VAL A 220 20.74 19.04 12.93
N ALA A 221 21.52 19.43 13.94
CA ALA A 221 22.96 19.58 13.80
C ALA A 221 23.68 18.24 13.55
N GLY A 222 23.29 17.18 14.26
CA GLY A 222 23.85 15.85 14.14
C GLY A 222 23.05 14.93 13.21
N PHE A 223 22.56 15.44 12.06
CA PHE A 223 21.86 14.60 11.07
C PHE A 223 22.83 13.60 10.42
N PRO A 224 22.46 12.30 10.26
CA PRO A 224 21.20 11.66 10.66
C PRO A 224 21.20 11.10 12.09
N ALA A 225 22.33 11.15 12.84
CA ALA A 225 22.50 10.45 14.12
C ALA A 225 21.54 10.94 15.23
N ASP A 226 21.19 12.23 15.24
CA ASP A 226 20.21 12.80 16.17
C ASP A 226 18.77 12.30 15.92
N ILE A 227 18.54 11.60 14.80
CA ILE A 227 17.28 10.99 14.41
C ILE A 227 17.35 9.47 14.53
N LEU A 228 18.33 8.85 13.84
CA LEU A 228 18.50 7.41 13.77
C LEU A 228 19.98 7.08 13.56
N PRO A 229 20.61 6.24 14.40
CA PRO A 229 21.97 5.79 14.17
C PRO A 229 22.13 5.11 12.83
N ALA A 230 23.26 5.32 12.15
CA ALA A 230 23.54 4.74 10.84
C ALA A 230 23.41 3.20 10.86
N GLY A 231 22.66 2.65 9.91
CA GLY A 231 22.43 1.21 9.80
C GLY A 231 21.50 0.60 10.85
N HIS A 232 20.83 1.39 11.68
CA HIS A 232 19.84 0.89 12.60
C HIS A 232 18.53 0.59 11.84
N THR A 233 18.15 -0.68 11.77
CA THR A 233 17.11 -1.15 10.85
C THR A 233 15.77 -1.48 11.52
N SER A 234 15.74 -1.63 12.84
CA SER A 234 14.51 -2.00 13.54
C SER A 234 14.58 -1.70 15.03
N GLY A 235 13.41 -1.46 15.63
CA GLY A 235 13.26 -1.19 17.05
C GLY A 235 13.73 0.20 17.47
N ILE A 236 13.42 0.59 18.68
CA ILE A 236 13.83 1.89 19.23
C ILE A 236 15.26 1.80 19.74
N PRO A 237 16.21 2.62 19.23
CA PRO A 237 17.59 2.60 19.70
C PRO A 237 17.70 3.02 21.18
N SER A 238 18.73 2.53 21.86
CA SER A 238 19.06 2.92 23.21
C SER A 238 20.53 3.42 23.27
N PRO A 239 20.77 4.67 23.66
CA PRO A 239 19.80 5.70 24.04
C PRO A 239 18.93 6.15 22.86
N VAL A 240 17.73 6.65 23.15
CA VAL A 240 16.83 7.19 22.12
C VAL A 240 17.41 8.51 21.59
N PRO A 241 17.63 8.66 20.27
CA PRO A 241 18.10 9.91 19.68
C PRO A 241 17.14 11.08 19.95
N VAL A 242 17.71 12.28 20.08
CA VAL A 242 16.98 13.48 20.56
C VAL A 242 15.78 13.86 19.71
N HIS A 243 15.83 13.65 18.40
CA HIS A 243 14.74 14.00 17.46
C HIS A 243 13.97 12.79 16.94
N MET A 244 14.27 11.58 17.39
CA MET A 244 13.65 10.37 16.84
C MET A 244 12.13 10.36 16.96
N LYS A 245 11.56 10.68 18.12
CA LYS A 245 10.10 10.66 18.30
C LYS A 245 9.38 11.65 17.40
N GLN A 246 9.97 12.83 17.20
CA GLN A 246 9.45 13.86 16.30
C GLN A 246 9.58 13.41 14.82
N TRP A 247 10.64 12.66 14.50
CA TRP A 247 10.80 12.07 13.16
C TRP A 247 9.74 11.01 12.86
N LEU A 248 9.42 10.14 13.80
CA LEU A 248 8.32 9.16 13.65
C LEU A 248 6.98 9.88 13.47
N GLU A 249 6.73 10.93 14.25
CA GLU A 249 5.56 11.79 14.13
C GLU A 249 5.48 12.46 12.74
N PHE A 250 6.59 13.06 12.28
CA PHE A 250 6.67 13.71 10.97
C PHE A 250 6.39 12.73 9.81
N ARG A 251 6.97 11.53 9.86
CA ARG A 251 6.72 10.50 8.83
C ARG A 251 5.24 10.10 8.82
N ALA A 252 4.64 9.90 9.99
CA ALA A 252 3.20 9.60 10.09
C ALA A 252 2.35 10.74 9.52
N LYS A 253 2.74 12.01 9.77
CA LYS A 253 2.09 13.19 9.16
C LYS A 253 2.17 13.16 7.64
N VAL A 254 3.33 12.89 7.08
CA VAL A 254 3.51 12.85 5.60
C VAL A 254 2.56 11.84 4.96
N ILE A 255 2.46 10.65 5.53
CA ILE A 255 1.54 9.62 5.01
C ILE A 255 0.08 9.99 5.25
N HIS A 256 -0.28 10.51 6.42
CA HIS A 256 -1.63 11.00 6.70
C HIS A 256 -2.06 12.06 5.68
N ASP A 257 -1.25 13.09 5.47
CA ASP A 257 -1.57 14.18 4.54
C ASP A 257 -1.69 13.68 3.10
N PHE A 258 -0.87 12.69 2.72
CA PHE A 258 -1.01 12.03 1.42
C PHE A 258 -2.34 11.26 1.33
N MET A 259 -2.75 10.53 2.37
CA MET A 259 -4.03 9.79 2.37
C MET A 259 -5.22 10.73 2.22
N GLU A 260 -5.20 11.91 2.87
CA GLU A 260 -6.22 12.96 2.66
C GLU A 260 -6.28 13.43 1.20
N LYS A 261 -5.13 13.73 0.60
CA LYS A 261 -5.03 14.15 -0.81
C LYS A 261 -5.50 13.04 -1.77
N ALA A 262 -5.07 11.82 -1.53
CA ALA A 262 -5.44 10.66 -2.35
C ALA A 262 -6.96 10.39 -2.28
N ARG A 263 -7.53 10.43 -1.07
CA ARG A 263 -8.99 10.32 -0.89
C ARG A 263 -9.73 11.45 -1.62
N ALA A 264 -9.28 12.68 -1.47
CA ALA A 264 -9.87 13.82 -2.15
C ALA A 264 -9.79 13.68 -3.69
N ALA A 265 -8.67 13.19 -4.22
CA ALA A 265 -8.50 12.92 -5.65
C ALA A 265 -9.52 11.89 -6.16
N VAL A 266 -9.70 10.78 -5.45
CA VAL A 266 -10.69 9.74 -5.81
C VAL A 266 -12.12 10.30 -5.73
N LYS A 267 -12.48 10.92 -4.60
CA LYS A 267 -13.85 11.40 -4.35
C LYS A 267 -14.25 12.58 -5.25
N SER A 268 -13.28 13.36 -5.74
CA SER A 268 -13.55 14.45 -6.70
C SER A 268 -14.00 13.95 -8.07
N VAL A 269 -13.64 12.73 -8.45
CA VAL A 269 -14.03 12.11 -9.73
C VAL A 269 -15.29 11.26 -9.54
N ASN A 270 -15.28 10.37 -8.53
CA ASN A 270 -16.43 9.52 -8.25
C ASN A 270 -16.60 9.31 -6.74
N PRO A 271 -17.55 10.01 -6.11
CA PRO A 271 -17.81 9.88 -4.66
C PRO A 271 -18.23 8.49 -4.21
N SER A 272 -18.79 7.66 -5.11
CA SER A 272 -19.26 6.30 -4.80
C SER A 272 -18.14 5.28 -4.72
N VAL A 273 -16.99 5.51 -5.39
CA VAL A 273 -15.81 4.64 -5.30
C VAL A 273 -15.27 4.67 -3.89
N LYS A 274 -15.21 3.52 -3.23
CA LYS A 274 -14.68 3.40 -1.87
C LYS A 274 -13.16 3.56 -1.87
N PHE A 275 -12.67 4.32 -0.90
CA PHE A 275 -11.23 4.54 -0.70
C PHE A 275 -10.76 3.71 0.49
N GLY A 276 -9.74 2.89 0.29
CA GLY A 276 -9.24 1.98 1.31
C GLY A 276 -7.75 1.75 1.27
N VAL A 277 -7.27 1.04 2.28
CA VAL A 277 -5.85 0.67 2.43
C VAL A 277 -5.71 -0.81 2.76
N TYR A 278 -4.56 -1.38 2.37
CA TYR A 278 -4.05 -2.61 2.95
C TYR A 278 -2.88 -2.28 3.89
N VAL A 279 -2.94 -2.76 5.14
CA VAL A 279 -1.91 -2.53 6.16
C VAL A 279 -1.56 -3.81 6.91
N GLY A 280 -0.34 -3.88 7.43
CA GLY A 280 0.06 -4.96 8.33
C GLY A 280 -0.55 -4.81 9.73
N GLY A 281 -0.97 -5.92 10.33
CA GLY A 281 -1.64 -5.93 11.62
C GLY A 281 -0.73 -5.74 12.84
N TRP A 282 0.54 -5.42 12.69
CA TRP A 282 1.52 -5.20 13.76
C TRP A 282 1.71 -3.71 14.04
N TYR A 283 0.71 -3.09 14.64
CA TYR A 283 0.66 -1.65 14.86
C TYR A 283 1.84 -1.12 15.69
N ALA A 284 2.26 -1.85 16.73
CA ALA A 284 3.28 -1.40 17.68
C ALA A 284 4.64 -1.11 17.05
N SER A 285 4.97 -1.74 15.91
CA SER A 285 6.19 -1.52 15.12
C SER A 285 5.94 -0.89 13.75
N TYR A 286 4.68 -0.56 13.40
CA TYR A 286 4.35 -0.02 12.07
C TYR A 286 4.92 1.40 11.83
N TYR A 287 5.39 2.06 12.88
CA TYR A 287 6.20 3.28 12.79
C TYR A 287 7.48 3.08 11.96
N ASP A 288 8.00 1.85 11.85
CA ASP A 288 9.17 1.52 11.03
C ASP A 288 8.98 1.93 9.57
N VAL A 289 7.76 1.88 9.07
CA VAL A 289 7.39 2.29 7.72
C VAL A 289 6.70 3.66 7.68
N GLY A 290 6.74 4.41 8.77
CA GLY A 290 6.24 5.78 8.86
C GLY A 290 4.73 5.91 8.76
N VAL A 291 3.98 4.95 9.30
CA VAL A 291 2.52 4.91 9.18
C VAL A 291 1.85 4.83 10.55
N ASN A 292 0.83 5.66 10.72
CA ASN A 292 -0.14 5.56 11.80
C ASN A 292 -1.53 5.21 11.20
N TRP A 293 -1.85 3.92 11.12
CA TRP A 293 -3.14 3.48 10.59
C TRP A 293 -4.26 3.38 11.65
N ALA A 294 -3.99 3.82 12.88
CA ALA A 294 -5.02 3.90 13.93
C ALA A 294 -6.03 5.02 13.67
N SER A 295 -7.12 5.00 14.43
CA SER A 295 -7.99 6.17 14.56
C SER A 295 -7.25 7.33 15.25
N PRO A 296 -7.52 8.60 14.87
CA PRO A 296 -6.97 9.75 15.58
C PRO A 296 -7.50 9.87 17.03
N ASN A 297 -8.48 9.05 17.41
CA ASN A 297 -8.97 8.94 18.79
C ASN A 297 -8.18 7.91 19.64
N TYR A 298 -7.26 7.16 19.03
CA TYR A 298 -6.42 6.20 19.74
C TYR A 298 -5.15 6.88 20.26
N ASP A 299 -5.07 7.09 21.58
CA ASP A 299 -3.88 7.70 22.20
C ASP A 299 -2.69 6.72 22.20
N THR A 300 -1.95 6.72 21.10
CA THR A 300 -0.74 5.90 20.94
C THR A 300 0.29 6.15 22.00
N SER A 301 0.45 7.42 22.46
CA SER A 301 1.46 7.80 23.46
C SER A 301 1.21 7.22 24.85
N SER A 302 -0.04 6.88 25.16
CA SER A 302 -0.40 6.22 26.43
C SER A 302 0.02 4.75 26.46
N LYS A 303 0.25 4.13 25.29
CA LYS A 303 0.59 2.71 25.13
C LYS A 303 2.06 2.49 24.75
N PHE A 304 2.64 3.42 24.00
CA PHE A 304 3.96 3.26 23.40
C PHE A 304 4.85 4.48 23.70
N SER A 305 5.92 4.26 24.43
CA SER A 305 6.86 5.31 24.86
C SER A 305 7.61 5.99 23.71
N TRP A 306 7.64 5.39 22.53
CA TRP A 306 8.23 5.98 21.32
C TRP A 306 7.35 7.05 20.68
N ALA A 307 6.05 7.05 20.94
CA ALA A 307 5.13 8.03 20.34
C ALA A 307 5.14 9.35 21.14
N THR A 308 4.98 10.47 20.42
CA THR A 308 4.63 11.76 21.00
C THR A 308 3.12 11.86 21.22
N LYS A 309 2.67 12.82 22.02
CA LYS A 309 1.23 13.09 22.16
C LYS A 309 0.56 13.51 20.84
N LYS A 310 1.30 14.16 19.94
CA LYS A 310 0.79 14.59 18.64
C LYS A 310 0.69 13.47 17.61
N TYR A 311 1.39 12.35 17.84
CA TYR A 311 1.40 11.22 16.89
C TYR A 311 -0.01 10.73 16.57
N MET A 312 -0.93 10.70 17.54
CA MET A 312 -2.31 10.29 17.34
C MET A 312 -3.06 11.14 16.29
N ASN A 313 -2.73 12.44 16.17
CA ASN A 313 -3.37 13.33 15.22
C ASN A 313 -3.16 12.93 13.76
N TYR A 314 -2.17 12.10 13.51
CA TYR A 314 -1.82 11.58 12.18
C TYR A 314 -2.29 10.14 11.95
N GLY A 315 -3.19 9.66 12.79
CA GLY A 315 -3.95 8.45 12.55
C GLY A 315 -4.94 8.66 11.41
N TYR A 316 -5.02 7.71 10.46
CA TYR A 316 -5.84 7.91 9.26
C TYR A 316 -7.01 6.91 9.11
N ALA A 317 -7.29 6.06 10.09
CA ALA A 317 -8.39 5.10 9.97
C ALA A 317 -9.72 5.77 9.59
N ASP A 318 -10.01 6.95 10.15
CA ASP A 318 -11.26 7.69 9.92
C ASP A 318 -11.37 8.29 8.49
N LEU A 319 -10.27 8.31 7.73
CA LEU A 319 -10.26 8.69 6.31
C LEU A 319 -10.65 7.54 5.38
N MET A 320 -10.68 6.30 5.88
CA MET A 320 -10.88 5.11 5.07
C MET A 320 -12.34 4.69 5.05
N ASP A 321 -12.86 4.40 3.85
CA ASP A 321 -14.15 3.73 3.69
C ASP A 321 -14.01 2.21 3.96
N GLN A 322 -12.80 1.65 3.75
CA GLN A 322 -12.48 0.24 3.96
C GLN A 322 -11.02 0.06 4.39
N MET A 323 -10.75 -0.85 5.33
CA MET A 323 -9.40 -1.23 5.73
C MET A 323 -9.24 -2.75 5.67
N LEU A 324 -8.24 -3.20 4.93
CA LEU A 324 -7.79 -4.59 4.94
C LEU A 324 -6.55 -4.69 5.83
N ILE A 325 -6.67 -5.42 6.94
CA ILE A 325 -5.60 -5.54 7.93
C ILE A 325 -5.00 -6.95 7.84
N GLY A 326 -3.74 -7.03 7.46
CA GLY A 326 -3.00 -8.27 7.31
C GLY A 326 -2.82 -9.01 8.63
N ALA A 327 -3.59 -10.08 8.83
CA ALA A 327 -3.57 -10.90 10.03
C ALA A 327 -2.72 -12.14 9.80
N TYR A 328 -1.40 -11.97 9.71
CA TYR A 328 -0.44 -13.07 9.50
C TYR A 328 -0.15 -13.90 10.78
N ALA A 329 -1.01 -13.80 11.79
CA ALA A 329 -0.85 -14.56 13.02
C ALA A 329 -1.14 -16.05 12.80
N SER A 330 -0.47 -16.90 13.59
CA SER A 330 -0.82 -18.32 13.66
C SER A 330 -2.30 -18.48 14.05
N PRO A 331 -3.04 -19.44 13.43
CA PRO A 331 -4.43 -19.72 13.79
C PRO A 331 -4.63 -20.06 15.27
N THR A 332 -3.58 -20.53 15.94
CA THR A 332 -3.60 -20.84 17.39
C THR A 332 -3.55 -19.62 18.30
N ARG A 333 -3.37 -18.41 17.75
CA ARG A 333 -3.26 -17.16 18.50
C ARG A 333 -4.37 -16.16 18.15
N VAL A 334 -5.60 -16.61 18.15
CA VAL A 334 -6.77 -15.72 17.86
C VAL A 334 -7.02 -14.74 19.01
N TYR A 335 -6.76 -15.17 20.25
CA TYR A 335 -6.96 -14.36 21.46
C TYR A 335 -5.65 -14.09 22.18
N GLY A 336 -5.57 -12.94 22.84
CA GLY A 336 -4.42 -12.51 23.65
C GLY A 336 -4.09 -11.03 23.48
N THR A 337 -3.11 -10.56 24.23
CA THR A 337 -2.68 -9.15 24.29
C THR A 337 -1.40 -8.88 23.49
N THR A 338 -0.91 -9.85 22.72
CA THR A 338 0.30 -9.68 21.93
C THR A 338 -0.03 -9.10 20.55
N GLU A 339 0.87 -8.32 19.98
CA GLU A 339 0.77 -7.71 18.65
C GLU A 339 0.34 -8.69 17.53
N TRP A 340 0.57 -9.98 17.72
CA TRP A 340 0.28 -11.03 16.74
C TRP A 340 -1.08 -11.69 16.92
N THR A 341 -1.95 -11.14 17.74
CA THR A 341 -3.30 -11.68 17.95
C THR A 341 -4.36 -10.90 17.19
N MET A 342 -5.42 -11.59 16.77
CA MET A 342 -6.55 -10.93 16.09
C MET A 342 -7.30 -9.95 17.02
N GLN A 343 -7.31 -10.25 18.32
CA GLN A 343 -7.96 -9.40 19.32
C GLN A 343 -7.26 -8.06 19.47
N ASP A 344 -5.92 -8.05 19.53
CA ASP A 344 -5.14 -6.82 19.66
C ASP A 344 -5.34 -5.90 18.46
N ARG A 345 -5.30 -6.45 17.25
CA ARG A 345 -5.51 -5.69 16.00
C ARG A 345 -6.86 -5.00 15.92
N LYS A 346 -7.91 -5.64 16.41
CA LYS A 346 -9.26 -5.06 16.43
C LYS A 346 -9.37 -3.85 17.35
N SER A 347 -8.59 -3.77 18.41
CA SER A 347 -8.65 -2.67 19.39
C SER A 347 -8.01 -1.37 18.88
N VAL A 348 -7.17 -1.42 17.84
CA VAL A 348 -6.46 -0.25 17.29
C VAL A 348 -7.33 0.53 16.29
N VAL A 349 -8.23 -0.12 15.61
CA VAL A 349 -9.14 0.46 14.60
C VAL A 349 -10.49 0.76 15.21
#